data_d0eecfbcdabee647b287fcf6bea6bbfd
#
_entry.id   d0eecfbcdabee647b287fcf6bea6bbfd
#
_cell.length_a   1.000
_cell.length_b   1.000
_cell.length_c   1.000
_cell.angle_alpha   90.00
_cell.angle_beta   90.00
_cell.angle_gamma   90.00
#
_symmetry.space_group_name_H-M   'P 1'
#
loop_
_entity.id
_entity.type
_entity.pdbx_description
1 polymer ?
#
loop_
_entity_poly.entity_id
_entity_poly.type
_entity_poly.pdbx_seq_one_letter_code
_entity_poly.pdbx_strand_id
1 'polypeptide(L)'
;MKISSILAPLKTLALLAAFSISSISFAGVEVQTDENNVTLAGHDAVAYFTENAPVEGNSNISSIHNGAIYHFSSVANRDTFNANPEKYAPQFGGYCAYGTSLGKKFAIDGKAFELIDGKLYVQKSEVVQEVWSENTNANLAAANKNWPKIKNVAANAL
;
A
#
# COMPACT_ATOMS: atom_id res chain seq x y z
N MET A 1 -66.55 21.33 -42.64
CA MET A 1 -65.10 21.47 -42.77
C MET A 1 -64.47 21.17 -41.40
N LYS A 2 -63.97 19.94 -41.20
CA LYS A 2 -63.40 19.51 -39.91
C LYS A 2 -61.89 19.61 -39.99
N ILE A 3 -61.28 20.39 -39.12
CA ILE A 3 -59.85 20.53 -38.98
C ILE A 3 -59.43 19.60 -37.83
N SER A 4 -58.76 18.51 -38.15
CA SER A 4 -58.18 17.61 -37.15
C SER A 4 -56.78 18.07 -36.79
N SER A 5 -56.62 18.48 -35.57
CA SER A 5 -55.32 18.78 -34.98
C SER A 5 -54.64 17.52 -34.51
N ILE A 6 -53.50 17.22 -35.10
CA ILE A 6 -52.64 16.09 -34.71
C ILE A 6 -51.65 16.62 -33.63
N LEU A 7 -51.84 16.19 -32.39
CA LEU A 7 -50.80 16.37 -31.33
C LEU A 7 -49.79 15.25 -31.45
N ALA A 8 -48.55 15.62 -31.70
CA ALA A 8 -47.41 14.71 -31.61
C ALA A 8 -46.91 14.62 -30.14
N PRO A 9 -46.55 13.44 -29.62
CA PRO A 9 -46.04 13.30 -28.28
C PRO A 9 -44.57 13.73 -28.19
N LEU A 10 -44.31 14.65 -27.30
CA LEU A 10 -42.96 15.11 -26.93
C LEU A 10 -42.24 13.99 -26.18
N LYS A 11 -41.25 13.36 -26.80
CA LYS A 11 -40.38 12.35 -26.17
C LYS A 11 -39.36 13.11 -25.26
N THR A 12 -39.60 13.08 -23.98
CA THR A 12 -38.65 13.54 -22.96
C THR A 12 -37.46 12.57 -22.92
N LEU A 13 -36.33 13.03 -23.44
CA LEU A 13 -35.04 12.33 -23.34
C LEU A 13 -34.49 12.55 -21.93
N ALA A 14 -34.62 11.55 -21.05
CA ALA A 14 -34.00 11.56 -19.72
C ALA A 14 -32.49 11.35 -19.88
N LEU A 15 -31.71 12.42 -19.67
CA LEU A 15 -30.25 12.39 -19.65
C LEU A 15 -29.81 11.81 -18.29
N LEU A 16 -29.48 10.51 -18.25
CA LEU A 16 -28.83 9.90 -17.09
C LEU A 16 -27.39 10.42 -17.01
N ALA A 17 -27.16 11.39 -16.15
CA ALA A 17 -25.83 11.79 -15.75
C ALA A 17 -25.22 10.66 -14.91
N ALA A 18 -24.33 9.87 -15.51
CA ALA A 18 -23.50 8.92 -14.79
C ALA A 18 -22.51 9.72 -13.90
N PHE A 19 -22.80 9.82 -12.62
CA PHE A 19 -21.85 10.32 -11.63
C PHE A 19 -20.74 9.29 -11.48
N SER A 20 -19.62 9.50 -12.16
CA SER A 20 -18.39 8.75 -11.93
C SER A 20 -17.87 9.12 -10.54
N ILE A 21 -18.11 8.26 -9.55
CA ILE A 21 -17.48 8.38 -8.24
C ILE A 21 -16.01 8.04 -8.48
N SER A 22 -15.19 9.07 -8.65
CA SER A 22 -13.73 8.92 -8.62
C SER A 22 -13.37 8.40 -7.24
N SER A 23 -12.93 7.14 -7.15
CA SER A 23 -12.36 6.57 -5.94
C SER A 23 -11.14 7.39 -5.58
N ILE A 24 -11.22 8.22 -4.55
CA ILE A 24 -10.06 8.92 -4.00
C ILE A 24 -9.17 7.82 -3.43
N SER A 25 -8.04 7.58 -4.07
CA SER A 25 -7.04 6.61 -3.62
C SER A 25 -6.40 7.15 -2.34
N PHE A 26 -6.68 6.53 -1.21
CA PHE A 26 -6.08 6.86 0.09
C PHE A 26 -4.70 6.17 0.26
N ALA A 27 -3.88 6.13 -0.80
CA ALA A 27 -2.57 5.48 -0.76
C ALA A 27 -1.75 5.89 0.48
N GLY A 28 -1.66 7.17 0.82
CA GLY A 28 -0.91 7.67 1.98
C GLY A 28 -1.52 7.36 3.35
N VAL A 29 -2.67 6.68 3.43
CA VAL A 29 -3.28 6.25 4.71
C VAL A 29 -3.06 4.77 4.94
N GLU A 30 -3.38 3.90 3.97
CA GLU A 30 -3.24 2.45 4.09
C GLU A 30 -1.83 1.95 3.77
N VAL A 31 -1.11 2.64 2.87
CA VAL A 31 0.28 2.31 2.50
C VAL A 31 1.22 3.42 2.92
N GLN A 32 2.33 3.06 3.55
CA GLN A 32 3.40 3.98 3.91
C GLN A 32 4.17 4.38 2.65
N THR A 33 4.25 5.67 2.41
CA THR A 33 5.00 6.26 1.32
C THR A 33 5.71 7.54 1.78
N ASP A 34 6.70 7.96 1.04
CA ASP A 34 7.27 9.30 1.13
C ASP A 34 6.41 10.35 0.41
N GLU A 35 6.90 11.58 0.31
CA GLU A 35 6.26 12.70 -0.38
C GLU A 35 6.10 12.49 -1.89
N ASN A 36 6.89 11.58 -2.49
CA ASN A 36 6.83 11.20 -3.90
C ASN A 36 5.97 9.96 -4.16
N ASN A 37 5.22 9.49 -3.16
CA ASN A 37 4.46 8.24 -3.15
C ASN A 37 5.32 6.97 -3.29
N VAL A 38 6.61 7.02 -2.98
CA VAL A 38 7.50 5.87 -3.01
C VAL A 38 7.43 5.13 -1.68
N THR A 39 7.19 3.82 -1.73
CA THR A 39 7.18 2.94 -0.55
C THR A 39 8.52 2.25 -0.33
N LEU A 40 8.67 1.55 0.80
CA LEU A 40 9.88 0.80 1.21
C LEU A 40 11.16 1.65 1.21
N ALA A 41 11.01 2.97 1.39
CA ALA A 41 12.12 3.92 1.29
C ALA A 41 12.94 3.76 -0.01
N GLY A 42 12.28 3.35 -1.10
CA GLY A 42 12.89 3.15 -2.42
C GLY A 42 13.63 1.82 -2.60
N HIS A 43 13.59 0.91 -1.65
CA HIS A 43 14.24 -0.41 -1.76
C HIS A 43 13.39 -1.39 -2.58
N ASP A 44 14.07 -2.34 -3.24
CA ASP A 44 13.48 -3.37 -4.10
C ASP A 44 12.73 -4.43 -3.27
N ALA A 45 11.41 -4.46 -3.44
CA ALA A 45 10.54 -5.39 -2.69
C ALA A 45 10.87 -6.86 -2.93
N VAL A 46 11.35 -7.24 -4.11
CA VAL A 46 11.71 -8.62 -4.47
C VAL A 46 13.05 -9.01 -3.87
N ALA A 47 14.00 -8.09 -3.82
CA ALA A 47 15.35 -8.36 -3.33
C ALA A 47 15.36 -8.76 -1.85
N TYR A 48 14.45 -8.27 -1.03
CA TYR A 48 14.30 -8.75 0.36
C TYR A 48 14.12 -10.26 0.43
N PHE A 49 13.39 -10.86 -0.53
CA PHE A 49 13.11 -12.31 -0.56
C PHE A 49 14.17 -13.11 -1.28
N THR A 50 14.78 -12.55 -2.33
CA THR A 50 15.71 -13.28 -3.19
C THR A 50 17.16 -13.17 -2.73
N GLU A 51 17.53 -12.03 -2.14
CA GLU A 51 18.88 -11.73 -1.70
C GLU A 51 19.00 -11.66 -0.16
N ASN A 52 17.85 -11.65 0.54
CA ASN A 52 17.77 -11.42 1.98
C ASN A 52 18.52 -10.13 2.39
N ALA A 53 18.38 -9.09 1.57
CA ALA A 53 19.10 -7.84 1.72
C ALA A 53 18.23 -6.63 1.29
N PRO A 54 18.44 -5.45 1.90
CA PRO A 54 17.82 -4.20 1.49
C PRO A 54 18.58 -3.63 0.28
N VAL A 55 18.18 -4.01 -0.92
CA VAL A 55 18.78 -3.51 -2.16
C VAL A 55 18.06 -2.25 -2.61
N GLU A 56 18.79 -1.19 -2.90
CA GLU A 56 18.22 0.05 -3.44
C GLU A 56 17.61 -0.18 -4.84
N GLY A 57 16.39 0.30 -5.04
CA GLY A 57 15.73 0.30 -6.33
C GLY A 57 16.17 1.50 -7.18
N ASN A 58 15.96 1.38 -8.48
CA ASN A 58 16.14 2.44 -9.47
C ASN A 58 14.79 3.06 -9.81
N SER A 59 14.64 4.37 -9.69
CA SER A 59 13.39 5.10 -9.99
C SER A 59 12.91 4.92 -11.43
N ASN A 60 13.80 4.62 -12.37
CA ASN A 60 13.44 4.32 -13.77
C ASN A 60 12.86 2.91 -13.97
N ILE A 61 12.97 2.04 -12.95
CA ILE A 61 12.45 0.66 -12.97
C ILE A 61 11.41 0.56 -11.86
N SER A 62 10.18 0.96 -12.15
CA SER A 62 9.13 1.08 -11.14
C SER A 62 7.85 0.35 -11.51
N SER A 63 6.99 0.14 -10.53
CA SER A 63 5.62 -0.33 -10.67
C SER A 63 4.73 0.35 -9.63
N ILE A 64 3.42 0.37 -9.89
CA ILE A 64 2.43 0.91 -8.95
C ILE A 64 1.57 -0.24 -8.43
N HIS A 65 1.45 -0.33 -7.11
CA HIS A 65 0.55 -1.27 -6.45
C HIS A 65 -0.09 -0.61 -5.22
N ASN A 66 -1.41 -0.73 -5.10
CA ASN A 66 -2.21 -0.09 -4.03
C ASN A 66 -1.94 1.42 -3.88
N GLY A 67 -1.69 2.12 -5.00
CA GLY A 67 -1.43 3.56 -5.05
C GLY A 67 -0.02 3.98 -4.63
N ALA A 68 0.86 3.05 -4.27
CA ALA A 68 2.25 3.30 -3.95
C ALA A 68 3.18 2.93 -5.11
N ILE A 69 4.27 3.67 -5.26
CA ILE A 69 5.33 3.42 -6.24
C ILE A 69 6.40 2.54 -5.61
N TYR A 70 6.68 1.41 -6.24
CA TYR A 70 7.76 0.50 -5.91
C TYR A 70 8.91 0.69 -6.89
N HIS A 71 10.12 0.81 -6.38
CA HIS A 71 11.36 0.84 -7.18
C HIS A 71 12.02 -0.54 -7.16
N PHE A 72 12.67 -0.90 -8.27
CA PHE A 72 13.32 -2.21 -8.41
C PHE A 72 14.76 -2.05 -8.90
N SER A 73 15.64 -2.91 -8.45
CA SER A 73 17.04 -2.96 -8.86
C SER A 73 17.22 -3.49 -10.29
N SER A 74 16.23 -4.26 -10.78
CA SER A 74 16.24 -4.83 -12.12
C SER A 74 14.84 -4.93 -12.73
N VAL A 75 14.79 -4.99 -14.06
CA VAL A 75 13.56 -5.25 -14.81
C VAL A 75 12.98 -6.62 -14.45
N ALA A 76 13.83 -7.61 -14.21
CA ALA A 76 13.40 -8.96 -13.81
C ALA A 76 12.68 -8.95 -12.46
N ASN A 77 13.17 -8.18 -11.47
CA ASN A 77 12.52 -8.05 -10.18
C ASN A 77 11.18 -7.32 -10.30
N ARG A 78 11.11 -6.24 -11.09
CA ARG A 78 9.84 -5.55 -11.39
C ARG A 78 8.82 -6.52 -12.00
N ASP A 79 9.20 -7.30 -12.99
CA ASP A 79 8.30 -8.23 -13.67
C ASP A 79 7.88 -9.38 -12.73
N THR A 80 8.77 -9.84 -11.85
CA THR A 80 8.48 -10.80 -10.79
C THR A 80 7.46 -10.23 -9.79
N PHE A 81 7.63 -8.97 -9.37
CA PHE A 81 6.67 -8.27 -8.53
C PHE A 81 5.31 -8.16 -9.20
N ASN A 82 5.26 -7.73 -10.46
CA ASN A 82 4.03 -7.54 -11.22
C ASN A 82 3.23 -8.85 -11.40
N ALA A 83 3.90 -9.99 -11.45
CA ALA A 83 3.25 -11.29 -11.53
C ALA A 83 2.53 -11.69 -10.23
N ASN A 84 3.00 -11.24 -9.06
CA ASN A 84 2.37 -11.51 -7.77
C ASN A 84 2.74 -10.44 -6.72
N PRO A 85 2.19 -9.22 -6.81
CA PRO A 85 2.58 -8.14 -5.93
C PRO A 85 2.26 -8.39 -4.46
N GLU A 86 1.17 -9.10 -4.16
CA GLU A 86 0.77 -9.42 -2.78
C GLU A 86 1.81 -10.29 -2.04
N LYS A 87 2.58 -11.09 -2.78
CA LYS A 87 3.66 -11.91 -2.20
C LYS A 87 4.80 -11.05 -1.68
N TYR A 88 5.13 -9.97 -2.39
CA TYR A 88 6.32 -9.15 -2.16
C TYR A 88 6.02 -7.84 -1.43
N ALA A 89 4.76 -7.41 -1.43
CA ALA A 89 4.35 -6.23 -0.70
C ALA A 89 4.57 -6.41 0.82
N PRO A 90 5.03 -5.35 1.52
CA PRO A 90 5.24 -5.43 2.96
C PRO A 90 3.92 -5.56 3.72
N GLN A 91 3.97 -6.25 4.85
CA GLN A 91 2.84 -6.35 5.77
C GLN A 91 2.54 -4.98 6.40
N PHE A 92 1.34 -4.82 6.89
CA PHE A 92 0.86 -3.57 7.53
C PHE A 92 1.05 -2.33 6.65
N GLY A 93 0.84 -2.50 5.33
CA GLY A 93 1.01 -1.41 4.36
C GLY A 93 2.42 -0.81 4.32
N GLY A 94 3.45 -1.51 4.81
CA GLY A 94 4.81 -0.99 4.87
C GLY A 94 5.07 -0.01 6.01
N TYR A 95 4.15 0.15 6.96
CA TYR A 95 4.42 0.85 8.20
C TYR A 95 5.27 -0.01 9.15
N CYS A 96 5.96 0.64 10.10
CA CYS A 96 6.73 -0.03 11.13
C CYS A 96 5.89 -1.09 11.87
N ALA A 97 6.30 -2.36 11.80
CA ALA A 97 5.55 -3.47 12.38
C ALA A 97 5.48 -3.38 13.91
N TYR A 98 6.58 -2.96 14.58
CA TYR A 98 6.56 -2.71 16.02
C TYR A 98 5.63 -1.54 16.38
N GLY A 99 5.65 -0.45 15.58
CA GLY A 99 4.69 0.64 15.75
C GLY A 99 3.25 0.17 15.65
N THR A 100 2.96 -0.71 14.68
CA THR A 100 1.64 -1.31 14.49
C THR A 100 1.22 -2.17 15.69
N SER A 101 2.14 -2.88 16.33
CA SER A 101 1.87 -3.63 17.57
C SER A 101 1.44 -2.72 18.72
N LEU A 102 1.87 -1.47 18.71
CA LEU A 102 1.49 -0.44 19.67
C LEU A 102 0.26 0.38 19.24
N GLY A 103 -0.38 0.03 18.11
CA GLY A 103 -1.53 0.75 17.55
C GLY A 103 -1.15 2.08 16.90
N LYS A 104 0.09 2.23 16.44
CA LYS A 104 0.64 3.43 15.82
C LYS A 104 1.15 3.15 14.40
N LYS A 105 1.27 4.20 13.59
CA LYS A 105 1.88 4.17 12.27
C LYS A 105 3.11 5.04 12.22
N PHE A 106 4.27 4.45 11.92
CA PHE A 106 5.52 5.19 11.74
C PHE A 106 6.10 4.87 10.37
N ALA A 107 6.80 5.84 9.80
CA ALA A 107 7.66 5.63 8.64
C ALA A 107 8.78 4.65 9.00
N ILE A 108 9.41 4.09 7.97
CA ILE A 108 10.40 3.01 8.12
C ILE A 108 11.77 3.42 7.59
N ASP A 109 12.77 2.68 8.04
CA ASP A 109 14.07 2.57 7.39
C ASP A 109 14.08 1.26 6.58
N GLY A 110 14.26 1.35 5.28
CA GLY A 110 14.26 0.18 4.40
C GLY A 110 15.32 -0.87 4.72
N LYS A 111 16.32 -0.53 5.55
CA LYS A 111 17.37 -1.46 6.00
C LYS A 111 16.93 -2.34 7.17
N ALA A 112 15.98 -1.88 7.95
CA ALA A 112 15.45 -2.60 9.12
C ALA A 112 14.25 -3.46 8.70
N PHE A 113 14.46 -4.75 8.49
CA PHE A 113 13.43 -5.68 8.01
C PHE A 113 13.59 -7.08 8.59
N GLU A 114 12.53 -7.87 8.48
CA GLU A 114 12.52 -9.30 8.80
C GLU A 114 11.56 -10.05 7.87
N LEU A 115 11.95 -11.24 7.46
CA LEU A 115 11.06 -12.18 6.77
C LEU A 115 10.56 -13.23 7.76
N ILE A 116 9.25 -13.26 8.00
CA ILE A 116 8.61 -14.25 8.88
C ILE A 116 7.54 -14.98 8.05
N ASP A 117 7.64 -16.30 7.97
CA ASP A 117 6.72 -17.15 7.21
C ASP A 117 6.47 -16.66 5.77
N GLY A 118 7.55 -16.21 5.10
CA GLY A 118 7.50 -15.72 3.73
C GLY A 118 6.80 -14.37 3.55
N LYS A 119 6.67 -13.58 4.61
CA LYS A 119 6.10 -12.23 4.62
C LYS A 119 7.14 -11.21 5.05
N LEU A 120 7.12 -10.04 4.41
CA LEU A 120 8.04 -8.95 4.70
C LEU A 120 7.47 -8.03 5.79
N TYR A 121 8.23 -7.85 6.84
CA TYR A 121 7.99 -6.87 7.90
C TYR A 121 9.13 -5.86 7.93
N VAL A 122 8.79 -4.59 8.03
CA VAL A 122 9.76 -3.48 8.04
C VAL A 122 9.64 -2.70 9.32
N GLN A 123 10.75 -2.07 9.76
CA GLN A 123 10.82 -1.36 11.02
C GLN A 123 11.29 0.08 10.83
N LYS A 124 11.06 0.90 11.83
CA LYS A 124 11.47 2.31 11.85
C LYS A 124 12.99 2.49 11.82
N SER A 125 13.73 1.57 12.41
CA SER A 125 15.18 1.56 12.49
C SER A 125 15.70 0.20 12.97
N GLU A 126 16.99 -0.05 12.85
CA GLU A 126 17.63 -1.26 13.38
C GLU A 126 17.45 -1.41 14.90
N VAL A 127 17.51 -0.32 15.66
CA VAL A 127 17.25 -0.34 17.12
C VAL A 127 15.81 -0.80 17.41
N VAL A 128 14.83 -0.37 16.60
CA VAL A 128 13.44 -0.83 16.74
C VAL A 128 13.29 -2.28 16.31
N GLN A 129 14.10 -2.74 15.35
CA GLN A 129 14.19 -4.15 14.97
C GLN A 129 14.65 -5.02 16.13
N GLU A 130 15.66 -4.59 16.89
CA GLU A 130 16.12 -5.31 18.07
C GLU A 130 15.00 -5.46 19.11
N VAL A 131 14.29 -4.36 19.43
CA VAL A 131 13.15 -4.39 20.37
C VAL A 131 12.00 -5.30 19.86
N TRP A 132 11.71 -5.26 18.56
CA TRP A 132 10.74 -6.19 17.95
C TRP A 132 11.16 -7.64 18.15
N SER A 133 12.45 -7.94 17.96
CA SER A 133 13.01 -9.30 18.01
C SER A 133 13.04 -9.89 19.43
N GLU A 134 12.98 -9.07 20.48
CA GLU A 134 12.90 -9.55 21.86
C GLU A 134 11.64 -10.42 22.11
N ASN A 135 10.53 -10.13 21.42
CA ASN A 135 9.30 -10.91 21.53
C ASN A 135 8.46 -10.86 20.25
N THR A 136 9.03 -11.31 19.13
CA THR A 136 8.44 -11.25 17.79
C THR A 136 7.01 -11.82 17.76
N ASN A 137 6.78 -12.97 18.39
CA ASN A 137 5.47 -13.63 18.35
C ASN A 137 4.37 -12.79 19.02
N ALA A 138 4.66 -12.21 20.20
CA ALA A 138 3.69 -11.36 20.90
C ALA A 138 3.47 -10.04 20.14
N ASN A 139 4.53 -9.44 19.64
CA ASN A 139 4.47 -8.21 18.84
C ASN A 139 3.67 -8.42 17.55
N LEU A 140 3.89 -9.54 16.86
CA LEU A 140 3.16 -9.90 15.65
C LEU A 140 1.66 -10.14 15.92
N ALA A 141 1.32 -10.84 17.01
CA ALA A 141 -0.06 -11.04 17.42
C ALA A 141 -0.77 -9.71 17.74
N ALA A 142 -0.09 -8.80 18.44
CA ALA A 142 -0.59 -7.46 18.75
C ALA A 142 -0.77 -6.62 17.47
N ALA A 143 0.21 -6.64 16.56
CA ALA A 143 0.13 -5.94 15.29
C ALA A 143 -1.04 -6.42 14.43
N ASN A 144 -1.22 -7.73 14.29
CA ASN A 144 -2.35 -8.32 13.56
C ASN A 144 -3.71 -7.94 14.16
N LYS A 145 -3.81 -7.82 15.49
CA LYS A 145 -5.03 -7.37 16.20
C LYS A 145 -5.32 -5.89 15.97
N ASN A 146 -4.28 -5.06 15.88
CA ASN A 146 -4.40 -3.61 15.77
C ASN A 146 -4.60 -3.16 14.33
N TRP A 147 -3.93 -3.77 13.36
CA TRP A 147 -3.92 -3.34 11.97
C TRP A 147 -5.32 -3.10 11.38
N PRO A 148 -6.31 -4.01 11.51
CA PRO A 148 -7.65 -3.78 10.99
C PRO A 148 -8.32 -2.52 11.52
N LYS A 149 -7.94 -2.06 12.72
CA LYS A 149 -8.51 -0.88 13.37
C LYS A 149 -7.87 0.42 12.91
N ILE A 150 -6.57 0.37 12.58
CA ILE A 150 -5.77 1.57 12.29
C ILE A 150 -5.46 1.75 10.80
N LYS A 151 -5.61 0.72 9.96
CA LYS A 151 -5.17 0.78 8.56
C LYS A 151 -5.73 1.98 7.79
N ASN A 152 -6.97 2.37 8.04
CA ASN A 152 -7.65 3.50 7.42
C ASN A 152 -7.58 4.79 8.24
N VAL A 153 -6.82 4.82 9.32
CA VAL A 153 -6.62 6.01 10.16
C VAL A 153 -5.32 6.68 9.79
N ALA A 154 -5.33 8.00 9.63
CA ALA A 154 -4.11 8.76 9.33
C ALA A 154 -3.10 8.63 10.48
N ALA A 155 -1.80 8.54 10.17
CA ALA A 155 -0.74 8.31 11.16
C ALA A 155 -0.71 9.39 12.26
N ASN A 156 -1.02 10.64 11.91
CA ASN A 156 -1.07 11.77 12.84
C ASN A 156 -2.32 11.82 13.73
N ALA A 157 -3.28 10.93 13.49
CA ALA A 157 -4.51 10.79 14.29
C ALA A 157 -4.48 9.60 15.26
N LEU A 158 -3.34 8.87 15.33
CA LEU A 158 -3.12 7.69 16.18
C LEU A 158 -2.30 7.97 17.44
#